data_0a9f6bb177bf8a70f452a129bd6dd259
#
_entry.id   0a9f6bb177bf8a70f452a129bd6dd259
#
_cell.length_a   1.000
_cell.length_b   1.000
_cell.length_c   1.000
_cell.angle_alpha   90.00
_cell.angle_beta   90.00
_cell.angle_gamma   90.00
#
_symmetry.space_group_name_H-M   'P 1'
#
loop_
_entity.id
_entity.type
_entity.pdbx_description
1 polymer ?
#
loop_
_entity_poly.entity_id
_entity_poly.type
_entity_poly.pdbx_seq_one_letter_code
_entity_poly.pdbx_strand_id
1 'polypeptide(L)'
;MLSVILGFATSLVYGTADFFGAIASRRLKPTLVTGISAWAGLLFLSSMLVSGLFQATFSPAAILWGIIGGVFSAFGLSMFYRALAIGPISILSPLSALVAGLVPAIAGAFLGERFGWLSYVAIALVLVAVFLVGFVPGQDVRLPSPQGVLFGIGAGVGIGVVLICLHNAPASSGIATVILVRLINGLVLGGYVIFQLVTRRVAASTFKGLGPKPWLTMLATGVFDSGANLLFVLGVRQGSLTVVSVLTALYPLGTILLARFVLKEKLALSQSIGIALALGATALLAF
;
A
#
# COMPACT_ATOMS: atom_id res chain seq x y z
N MET A 1 -2.13 -21.78 5.02
CA MET A 1 -1.31 -21.16 6.09
C MET A 1 -0.24 -20.19 5.57
N LEU A 2 0.66 -20.59 4.65
CA LEU A 2 1.76 -19.71 4.20
C LEU A 2 1.23 -18.41 3.54
N SER A 3 0.20 -18.47 2.71
CA SER A 3 -0.43 -17.30 2.08
C SER A 3 -1.01 -16.32 3.10
N VAL A 4 -1.61 -16.81 4.19
CA VAL A 4 -2.15 -16.00 5.28
C VAL A 4 -1.02 -15.28 6.03
N ILE A 5 0.07 -16.00 6.35
CA ILE A 5 1.25 -15.42 6.99
C ILE A 5 1.86 -14.35 6.10
N LEU A 6 2.03 -14.64 4.80
CA LEU A 6 2.60 -13.68 3.85
C LEU A 6 1.68 -12.47 3.64
N GLY A 7 0.36 -12.65 3.56
CA GLY A 7 -0.60 -11.55 3.46
C GLY A 7 -0.57 -10.64 4.70
N PHE A 8 -0.54 -11.23 5.89
CA PHE A 8 -0.41 -10.46 7.12
C PHE A 8 0.95 -9.75 7.24
N ALA A 9 2.05 -10.44 6.91
CA ALA A 9 3.38 -9.83 6.86
C ALA A 9 3.42 -8.67 5.85
N THR A 10 2.79 -8.83 4.68
CA THR A 10 2.65 -7.77 3.68
C THR A 10 2.01 -6.53 4.29
N SER A 11 0.93 -6.67 5.08
CA SER A 11 0.26 -5.54 5.72
C SER A 11 1.17 -4.80 6.71
N LEU A 12 1.95 -5.53 7.51
CA LEU A 12 2.89 -4.91 8.45
C LEU A 12 4.02 -4.16 7.73
N VAL A 13 4.53 -4.73 6.65
CA VAL A 13 5.60 -4.12 5.85
C VAL A 13 5.10 -2.90 5.09
N TYR A 14 3.90 -2.94 4.49
CA TYR A 14 3.27 -1.75 3.92
C TYR A 14 3.00 -0.68 4.98
N GLY A 15 2.49 -1.07 6.15
CA GLY A 15 2.29 -0.12 7.25
C GLY A 15 3.60 0.53 7.72
N THR A 16 4.71 -0.20 7.67
CA THR A 16 6.05 0.33 7.94
C THR A 16 6.46 1.36 6.88
N ALA A 17 6.22 1.08 5.60
CA ALA A 17 6.45 2.03 4.52
C ALA A 17 5.63 3.32 4.71
N ASP A 18 4.34 3.18 5.03
CA ASP A 18 3.44 4.32 5.28
C ASP A 18 3.90 5.15 6.48
N PHE A 19 4.35 4.50 7.56
CA PHE A 19 4.89 5.19 8.73
C PHE A 19 6.09 6.07 8.38
N PHE A 20 7.08 5.53 7.66
CA PHE A 20 8.23 6.32 7.22
C PHE A 20 7.85 7.40 6.20
N GLY A 21 6.95 7.09 5.28
CA GLY A 21 6.39 8.05 4.33
C GLY A 21 5.67 9.21 5.01
N ALA A 22 4.90 8.93 6.05
CA ALA A 22 4.24 9.95 6.86
C ALA A 22 5.25 10.85 7.58
N ILE A 23 6.31 10.30 8.16
CA ILE A 23 7.38 11.08 8.79
C ILE A 23 8.07 11.99 7.76
N ALA A 24 8.40 11.48 6.58
CA ALA A 24 9.01 12.27 5.50
C ALA A 24 8.07 13.40 5.04
N SER A 25 6.76 13.10 4.95
CA SER A 25 5.72 14.04 4.50
C SER A 25 5.42 15.17 5.50
N ARG A 26 5.92 15.09 6.72
CA ARG A 26 5.88 16.24 7.66
C ARG A 26 6.74 17.41 7.21
N ARG A 27 7.72 17.17 6.34
CA ARG A 27 8.66 18.20 5.85
C ARG A 27 8.60 18.45 4.36
N LEU A 28 8.11 17.49 3.59
CA LEU A 28 8.05 17.53 2.14
C LEU A 28 6.62 17.24 1.66
N LYS A 29 6.27 17.73 0.48
CA LYS A 29 4.99 17.36 -0.15
C LYS A 29 4.93 15.85 -0.35
N PRO A 30 3.83 15.17 -0.02
CA PRO A 30 3.69 13.72 -0.17
C PRO A 30 4.05 13.20 -1.58
N THR A 31 3.71 13.96 -2.63
CA THR A 31 4.06 13.61 -4.01
C THR A 31 5.56 13.55 -4.28
N LEU A 32 6.36 14.43 -3.61
CA LEU A 32 7.82 14.39 -3.68
C LEU A 32 8.36 13.16 -2.96
N VAL A 33 7.83 12.90 -1.76
CA VAL A 33 8.21 11.72 -0.97
C VAL A 33 7.98 10.45 -1.77
N THR A 34 6.79 10.28 -2.36
CA THR A 34 6.44 9.07 -3.11
C THR A 34 7.28 8.94 -4.39
N GLY A 35 7.52 10.06 -5.11
CA GLY A 35 8.36 10.02 -6.31
C GLY A 35 9.79 9.57 -6.02
N ILE A 36 10.41 10.08 -4.93
CA ILE A 36 11.75 9.69 -4.51
C ILE A 36 11.76 8.24 -4.00
N SER A 37 10.77 7.87 -3.19
CA SER A 37 10.64 6.51 -2.65
C SER A 37 10.45 5.46 -3.75
N ALA A 38 9.76 5.78 -4.86
CA ALA A 38 9.61 4.87 -5.99
C ALA A 38 10.97 4.49 -6.60
N TRP A 39 11.87 5.47 -6.76
CA TRP A 39 13.24 5.21 -7.23
C TRP A 39 14.08 4.43 -6.22
N ALA A 40 13.95 4.72 -4.92
CA ALA A 40 14.61 3.94 -3.87
C ALA A 40 14.15 2.47 -3.88
N GLY A 41 12.84 2.24 -4.04
CA GLY A 41 12.28 0.90 -4.19
C GLY A 41 12.77 0.18 -5.45
N LEU A 42 12.89 0.89 -6.57
CA LEU A 42 13.46 0.34 -7.80
C LEU A 42 14.92 -0.07 -7.61
N LEU A 43 15.74 0.75 -6.96
CA LEU A 43 17.13 0.43 -6.65
C LEU A 43 17.23 -0.81 -5.73
N PHE A 44 16.37 -0.90 -4.72
CA PHE A 44 16.27 -2.08 -3.85
C PHE A 44 15.95 -3.35 -4.65
N LEU A 45 14.92 -3.33 -5.51
CA LEU A 45 14.57 -4.50 -6.35
C LEU A 45 15.68 -4.85 -7.33
N SER A 46 16.34 -3.84 -7.91
CA SER A 46 17.48 -4.04 -8.80
C SER A 46 18.66 -4.70 -8.07
N SER A 47 18.92 -4.33 -6.81
CA SER A 47 19.95 -4.97 -5.99
C SER A 47 19.63 -6.45 -5.70
N MET A 48 18.34 -6.78 -5.46
CA MET A 48 17.89 -8.15 -5.27
C MET A 48 18.06 -8.99 -6.54
N LEU A 49 17.86 -8.38 -7.71
CA LEU A 49 18.11 -9.03 -8.99
C LEU A 49 19.60 -9.28 -9.23
N VAL A 50 20.44 -8.26 -9.05
CA VAL A 50 21.89 -8.34 -9.25
C VAL A 50 22.55 -9.33 -8.28
N SER A 51 22.04 -9.41 -7.04
CA SER A 51 22.55 -10.38 -6.04
C SER A 51 22.17 -11.85 -6.34
N GLY A 52 21.29 -12.09 -7.35
CA GLY A 52 20.82 -13.42 -7.68
C GLY A 52 19.77 -13.99 -6.71
N LEU A 53 19.33 -13.22 -5.72
CA LEU A 53 18.30 -13.65 -4.77
C LEU A 53 16.94 -13.86 -5.46
N PHE A 54 16.65 -13.08 -6.51
CA PHE A 54 15.45 -13.20 -7.31
C PHE A 54 15.78 -13.19 -8.79
N GLN A 55 14.89 -13.81 -9.58
CA GLN A 55 14.98 -13.77 -11.03
C GLN A 55 13.91 -12.83 -11.59
N ALA A 56 14.16 -12.25 -12.76
CA ALA A 56 13.21 -11.42 -13.47
C ALA A 56 13.21 -11.77 -14.96
N THR A 57 12.06 -12.22 -15.46
CA THR A 57 11.83 -12.48 -16.90
C THR A 57 10.80 -11.49 -17.41
N PHE A 58 11.22 -10.61 -18.30
CA PHE A 58 10.39 -9.56 -18.88
C PHE A 58 9.58 -10.09 -20.07
N SER A 59 8.63 -11.01 -19.80
CA SER A 59 7.70 -11.50 -20.80
C SER A 59 6.69 -10.40 -21.21
N PRO A 60 6.07 -10.50 -22.41
CA PRO A 60 5.03 -9.54 -22.82
C PRO A 60 3.91 -9.38 -21.79
N ALA A 61 3.48 -10.46 -21.16
CA ALA A 61 2.46 -10.42 -20.10
C ALA A 61 2.98 -9.72 -18.83
N ALA A 62 4.24 -9.97 -18.42
CA ALA A 62 4.83 -9.26 -17.29
C ALA A 62 4.94 -7.75 -17.54
N ILE A 63 5.30 -7.36 -18.78
CA ILE A 63 5.39 -5.97 -19.20
C ILE A 63 4.01 -5.33 -19.17
N LEU A 64 3.00 -5.97 -19.75
CA LEU A 64 1.61 -5.47 -19.77
C LEU A 64 1.09 -5.21 -18.35
N TRP A 65 1.16 -6.23 -17.48
CA TRP A 65 0.68 -6.10 -16.10
C TRP A 65 1.52 -5.10 -15.29
N GLY A 66 2.82 -5.02 -15.55
CA GLY A 66 3.71 -4.04 -14.92
C GLY A 66 3.38 -2.60 -15.29
N ILE A 67 3.09 -2.32 -16.59
CA ILE A 67 2.69 -1.00 -17.06
C ILE A 67 1.33 -0.61 -16.48
N ILE A 68 0.33 -1.48 -16.59
CA ILE A 68 -1.02 -1.23 -16.04
C ILE A 68 -0.90 -0.98 -14.52
N GLY A 69 -0.24 -1.86 -13.79
CA GLY A 69 -0.04 -1.72 -12.35
C GLY A 69 0.68 -0.43 -11.98
N GLY A 70 1.71 -0.04 -12.72
CA GLY A 70 2.47 1.20 -12.47
C GLY A 70 1.64 2.47 -12.69
N VAL A 71 0.84 2.51 -13.75
CA VAL A 71 -0.10 3.62 -14.01
C VAL A 71 -1.16 3.72 -12.91
N PHE A 72 -1.79 2.58 -12.55
CA PHE A 72 -2.79 2.56 -11.48
C PHE A 72 -2.19 2.85 -10.11
N SER A 73 -0.93 2.50 -9.87
CA SER A 73 -0.20 2.89 -8.66
C SER A 73 -0.06 4.42 -8.57
N ALA A 74 0.37 5.08 -9.64
CA ALA A 74 0.48 6.54 -9.68
C ALA A 74 -0.89 7.22 -9.55
N PHE A 75 -1.92 6.69 -10.22
CA PHE A 75 -3.29 7.15 -10.09
C PHE A 75 -3.81 7.03 -8.66
N GLY A 76 -3.72 5.82 -8.07
CA GLY A 76 -4.20 5.54 -6.72
C GLY A 76 -3.57 6.44 -5.67
N LEU A 77 -2.24 6.60 -5.71
CA LEU A 77 -1.53 7.50 -4.81
C LEU A 77 -1.93 8.97 -5.01
N SER A 78 -2.12 9.41 -6.25
CA SER A 78 -2.56 10.78 -6.53
C SER A 78 -3.95 11.05 -5.96
N MET A 79 -4.88 10.09 -6.08
CA MET A 79 -6.21 10.17 -5.50
C MET A 79 -6.15 10.13 -3.97
N PHE A 80 -5.31 9.27 -3.39
CA PHE A 80 -5.13 9.16 -1.95
C PHE A 80 -4.69 10.48 -1.32
N TYR A 81 -3.67 11.13 -1.88
CA TYR A 81 -3.23 12.41 -1.35
C TYR A 81 -4.26 13.53 -1.51
N ARG A 82 -5.07 13.51 -2.57
CA ARG A 82 -6.19 14.45 -2.72
C ARG A 82 -7.27 14.18 -1.66
N ALA A 83 -7.61 12.92 -1.41
CA ALA A 83 -8.53 12.54 -0.35
C ALA A 83 -8.05 13.06 1.02
N LEU A 84 -6.78 12.79 1.36
CA LEU A 84 -6.19 13.24 2.62
C LEU A 84 -6.16 14.77 2.77
N ALA A 85 -5.95 15.50 1.68
CA ALA A 85 -5.95 16.98 1.68
C ALA A 85 -7.34 17.57 1.93
N ILE A 86 -8.41 16.90 1.48
CA ILE A 86 -9.80 17.32 1.71
C ILE A 86 -10.26 16.95 3.13
N GLY A 87 -9.84 15.75 3.62
CA GLY A 87 -10.23 15.24 4.94
C GLY A 87 -11.72 14.86 5.07
N PRO A 88 -12.13 14.35 6.23
CA PRO A 88 -11.28 13.95 7.36
C PRO A 88 -10.46 12.68 7.09
N ILE A 89 -9.19 12.71 7.49
CA ILE A 89 -8.24 11.62 7.26
C ILE A 89 -8.70 10.34 7.96
N SER A 90 -9.27 10.48 9.16
CA SER A 90 -9.78 9.36 9.98
C SER A 90 -10.89 8.53 9.32
N ILE A 91 -11.52 9.03 8.26
CA ILE A 91 -12.53 8.30 7.50
C ILE A 91 -12.00 7.92 6.12
N LEU A 92 -11.33 8.85 5.44
CA LEU A 92 -10.93 8.63 4.03
C LEU A 92 -9.77 7.65 3.89
N SER A 93 -8.85 7.57 4.86
CA SER A 93 -7.77 6.58 4.85
C SER A 93 -8.30 5.14 5.04
N PRO A 94 -9.11 4.83 6.08
CA PRO A 94 -9.75 3.51 6.19
C PRO A 94 -10.64 3.16 4.99
N LEU A 95 -11.36 4.13 4.43
CA LEU A 95 -12.17 3.91 3.23
C LEU A 95 -11.31 3.42 2.06
N SER A 96 -10.18 4.10 1.81
CA SER A 96 -9.25 3.70 0.75
C SER A 96 -8.69 2.28 0.99
N ALA A 97 -8.35 1.95 2.23
CA ALA A 97 -7.84 0.63 2.60
C ALA A 97 -8.89 -0.47 2.41
N LEU A 98 -10.15 -0.21 2.82
CA LEU A 98 -11.26 -1.13 2.60
C LEU A 98 -11.48 -1.41 1.11
N VAL A 99 -11.53 -0.36 0.29
CA VAL A 99 -11.73 -0.50 -1.15
C VAL A 99 -10.54 -1.22 -1.80
N ALA A 100 -9.30 -0.95 -1.35
CA ALA A 100 -8.11 -1.63 -1.83
C ALA A 100 -8.10 -3.14 -1.54
N GLY A 101 -8.73 -3.58 -0.46
CA GLY A 101 -8.95 -5.01 -0.16
C GLY A 101 -10.14 -5.60 -0.91
N LEU A 102 -11.24 -4.85 -1.03
CA LEU A 102 -12.48 -5.31 -1.66
C LEU A 102 -12.34 -5.49 -3.18
N VAL A 103 -11.64 -4.58 -3.87
CA VAL A 103 -11.48 -4.64 -5.33
C VAL A 103 -10.84 -5.96 -5.79
N PRO A 104 -9.68 -6.39 -5.26
CA PRO A 104 -9.13 -7.70 -5.62
C PRO A 104 -9.93 -8.87 -5.05
N ALA A 105 -10.65 -8.73 -3.92
CA ALA A 105 -11.54 -9.77 -3.42
C ALA A 105 -12.71 -10.02 -4.36
N ILE A 106 -13.30 -8.97 -4.91
CA ILE A 106 -14.34 -9.07 -5.93
C ILE A 106 -13.76 -9.71 -7.21
N ALA A 107 -12.57 -9.30 -7.64
CA ALA A 107 -11.88 -9.91 -8.78
C ALA A 107 -11.61 -11.41 -8.54
N GLY A 108 -11.18 -11.82 -7.35
CA GLY A 108 -10.99 -13.21 -6.97
C GLY A 108 -12.27 -14.04 -7.09
N ALA A 109 -13.41 -13.48 -6.68
CA ALA A 109 -14.71 -14.14 -6.86
C ALA A 109 -15.05 -14.35 -8.35
N PHE A 110 -14.76 -13.38 -9.23
CA PHE A 110 -14.93 -13.53 -10.69
C PHE A 110 -13.93 -14.52 -11.30
N LEU A 111 -12.74 -14.64 -10.72
CA LEU A 111 -11.75 -15.66 -11.10
C LEU A 111 -12.11 -17.06 -10.59
N GLY A 112 -13.25 -17.21 -9.92
CA GLY A 112 -13.77 -18.50 -9.45
C GLY A 112 -13.28 -18.91 -8.06
N GLU A 113 -12.66 -18.03 -7.30
CA GLU A 113 -12.31 -18.31 -5.91
C GLU A 113 -13.58 -18.53 -5.08
N ARG A 114 -13.63 -19.67 -4.40
CA ARG A 114 -14.75 -20.04 -3.53
C ARG A 114 -14.22 -20.44 -2.15
N PHE A 115 -14.90 -20.00 -1.12
CA PHE A 115 -14.48 -20.21 0.26
C PHE A 115 -15.62 -20.90 1.04
N GLY A 116 -15.25 -21.57 2.12
CA GLY A 116 -16.21 -21.98 3.14
C GLY A 116 -16.82 -20.75 3.85
N TRP A 117 -17.97 -20.96 4.48
CA TRP A 117 -18.66 -19.88 5.21
C TRP A 117 -17.79 -19.22 6.28
N LEU A 118 -16.93 -20.00 6.94
CA LEU A 118 -16.01 -19.52 7.98
C LEU A 118 -15.00 -18.50 7.43
N SER A 119 -14.47 -18.75 6.22
CA SER A 119 -13.57 -17.83 5.56
C SER A 119 -14.28 -16.53 5.13
N TYR A 120 -15.54 -16.59 4.71
CA TYR A 120 -16.32 -15.38 4.44
C TYR A 120 -16.54 -14.55 5.71
N VAL A 121 -16.84 -15.20 6.84
CA VAL A 121 -16.93 -14.51 8.14
C VAL A 121 -15.59 -13.87 8.52
N ALA A 122 -14.50 -14.58 8.37
CA ALA A 122 -13.16 -14.07 8.66
C ALA A 122 -12.80 -12.88 7.76
N ILE A 123 -13.09 -12.93 6.46
CA ILE A 123 -12.90 -11.81 5.53
C ILE A 123 -13.71 -10.59 5.97
N ALA A 124 -14.99 -10.77 6.34
CA ALA A 124 -15.81 -9.69 6.86
C ALA A 124 -15.23 -9.08 8.15
N LEU A 125 -14.74 -9.92 9.06
CA LEU A 125 -14.10 -9.46 10.30
C LEU A 125 -12.81 -8.68 10.03
N VAL A 126 -11.99 -9.10 9.05
CA VAL A 126 -10.80 -8.33 8.63
C VAL A 126 -11.20 -6.95 8.11
N LEU A 127 -12.23 -6.86 7.27
CA LEU A 127 -12.71 -5.58 6.76
C LEU A 127 -13.22 -4.64 7.87
N VAL A 128 -13.95 -5.19 8.86
CA VAL A 128 -14.34 -4.43 10.06
C VAL A 128 -13.12 -3.99 10.86
N ALA A 129 -12.12 -4.86 11.00
CA ALA A 129 -10.87 -4.54 11.68
C ALA A 129 -10.11 -3.39 10.98
N VAL A 130 -10.04 -3.40 9.64
CA VAL A 130 -9.42 -2.31 8.85
C VAL A 130 -10.09 -0.97 9.16
N PHE A 131 -11.42 -0.95 9.20
CA PHE A 131 -12.16 0.26 9.55
C PHE A 131 -11.86 0.73 10.98
N LEU A 132 -11.95 -0.16 11.97
CA LEU A 132 -11.73 0.17 13.38
C LEU A 132 -10.29 0.63 13.67
N VAL A 133 -9.31 0.02 13.02
CA VAL A 133 -7.89 0.38 13.14
C VAL A 133 -7.64 1.80 12.62
N GLY A 134 -8.24 2.16 11.50
CA GLY A 134 -8.06 3.49 10.92
C GLY A 134 -8.96 4.58 11.52
N PHE A 135 -10.03 4.21 12.22
CA PHE A 135 -11.01 5.14 12.79
C PHE A 135 -10.61 5.57 14.20
N VAL A 136 -10.37 6.88 14.40
CA VAL A 136 -10.08 7.48 15.71
C VAL A 136 -11.26 8.36 16.14
N PRO A 137 -12.07 7.94 17.13
CA PRO A 137 -13.16 8.75 17.67
C PRO A 137 -12.64 10.02 18.35
N GLY A 138 -13.36 11.14 18.23
CA GLY A 138 -13.07 12.37 18.97
C GLY A 138 -12.11 13.36 18.27
N GLN A 139 -11.56 13.03 17.12
CA GLN A 139 -10.97 14.02 16.22
C GLN A 139 -12.09 14.50 15.29
N ASP A 140 -12.39 15.80 15.30
CA ASP A 140 -13.42 16.49 14.47
C ASP A 140 -14.14 15.59 13.46
N VAL A 141 -15.14 14.84 13.92
CA VAL A 141 -15.89 13.88 13.08
C VAL A 141 -16.83 14.70 12.20
N ARG A 142 -16.26 15.38 11.21
CA ARG A 142 -17.05 15.97 10.13
C ARG A 142 -17.31 14.88 9.10
N LEU A 143 -18.53 14.85 8.57
CA LEU A 143 -18.82 13.99 7.42
C LEU A 143 -17.88 14.35 6.26
N PRO A 144 -17.26 13.36 5.59
CA PRO A 144 -16.43 13.64 4.45
C PRO A 144 -17.26 14.24 3.31
N SER A 145 -16.67 15.16 2.56
CA SER A 145 -17.32 15.69 1.37
C SER A 145 -17.50 14.59 0.31
N PRO A 146 -18.52 14.66 -0.56
CA PRO A 146 -18.68 13.69 -1.65
C PRO A 146 -17.43 13.57 -2.53
N GLN A 147 -16.72 14.68 -2.74
CA GLN A 147 -15.47 14.70 -3.48
C GLN A 147 -14.33 13.96 -2.74
N GLY A 148 -14.26 14.11 -1.40
CA GLY A 148 -13.32 13.36 -0.58
C GLY A 148 -13.57 11.85 -0.65
N VAL A 149 -14.84 11.43 -0.55
CA VAL A 149 -15.27 10.03 -0.70
C VAL A 149 -14.88 9.48 -2.08
N LEU A 150 -15.16 10.24 -3.15
CA LEU A 150 -14.80 9.84 -4.52
C LEU A 150 -13.29 9.62 -4.66
N PHE A 151 -12.47 10.53 -4.13
CA PHE A 151 -11.02 10.37 -4.14
C PHE A 151 -10.54 9.21 -3.27
N GLY A 152 -11.18 8.97 -2.11
CA GLY A 152 -10.89 7.81 -1.26
C GLY A 152 -11.17 6.48 -1.96
N ILE A 153 -12.33 6.37 -2.61
CA ILE A 153 -12.69 5.20 -3.42
C ILE A 153 -11.73 5.06 -4.60
N GLY A 154 -11.46 6.13 -5.34
CA GLY A 154 -10.52 6.11 -6.46
C GLY A 154 -9.12 5.66 -6.06
N ALA A 155 -8.65 6.07 -4.88
CA ALA A 155 -7.40 5.61 -4.31
C ALA A 155 -7.39 4.10 -4.05
N GLY A 156 -8.44 3.60 -3.39
CA GLY A 156 -8.59 2.18 -3.10
C GLY A 156 -8.69 1.33 -4.38
N VAL A 157 -9.45 1.80 -5.38
CA VAL A 157 -9.52 1.14 -6.70
C VAL A 157 -8.14 1.09 -7.35
N GLY A 158 -7.41 2.21 -7.36
CA GLY A 158 -6.06 2.24 -7.95
C GLY A 158 -5.12 1.25 -7.28
N ILE A 159 -5.08 1.22 -5.95
CA ILE A 159 -4.25 0.28 -5.18
C ILE A 159 -4.72 -1.17 -5.42
N GLY A 160 -6.03 -1.42 -5.38
CA GLY A 160 -6.59 -2.77 -5.62
C GLY A 160 -6.26 -3.31 -7.01
N VAL A 161 -6.29 -2.46 -8.04
CA VAL A 161 -5.89 -2.85 -9.41
C VAL A 161 -4.41 -3.22 -9.46
N VAL A 162 -3.53 -2.52 -8.73
CA VAL A 162 -2.11 -2.94 -8.62
C VAL A 162 -1.99 -4.36 -8.09
N LEU A 163 -2.74 -4.71 -7.03
CA LEU A 163 -2.72 -6.05 -6.44
C LEU A 163 -3.21 -7.11 -7.45
N ILE A 164 -4.26 -6.79 -8.23
CA ILE A 164 -4.74 -7.66 -9.32
C ILE A 164 -3.67 -7.82 -10.41
N CYS A 165 -2.99 -6.76 -10.81
CA CYS A 165 -1.91 -6.82 -11.80
C CYS A 165 -0.76 -7.71 -11.33
N LEU A 166 -0.37 -7.59 -10.06
CA LEU A 166 0.68 -8.41 -9.46
C LEU A 166 0.27 -9.89 -9.38
N HIS A 167 -1.01 -10.19 -9.13
CA HIS A 167 -1.52 -11.55 -9.12
C HIS A 167 -1.54 -12.18 -10.52
N ASN A 168 -2.02 -11.42 -11.54
CA ASN A 168 -2.14 -11.92 -12.90
C ASN A 168 -0.80 -12.02 -13.65
N ALA A 169 0.27 -11.46 -13.09
CA ALA A 169 1.60 -11.60 -13.66
C ALA A 169 2.04 -13.07 -13.67
N PRO A 170 2.62 -13.58 -14.78
CA PRO A 170 3.07 -14.96 -14.86
C PRO A 170 4.06 -15.30 -13.73
N ALA A 171 3.89 -16.45 -13.08
CA ALA A 171 4.78 -16.90 -12.02
C ALA A 171 6.24 -17.01 -12.50
N SER A 172 6.46 -17.38 -13.76
CA SER A 172 7.77 -17.41 -14.42
C SER A 172 8.44 -16.05 -14.57
N SER A 173 7.70 -14.94 -14.44
CA SER A 173 8.27 -13.59 -14.52
C SER A 173 9.13 -13.22 -13.31
N GLY A 174 9.11 -14.02 -12.24
CA GLY A 174 9.83 -13.68 -11.03
C GLY A 174 9.38 -12.34 -10.46
N ILE A 175 10.31 -11.41 -10.29
CA ILE A 175 10.03 -10.06 -9.78
C ILE A 175 9.90 -8.99 -10.89
N ALA A 176 9.92 -9.38 -12.17
CA ALA A 176 9.91 -8.43 -13.29
C ALA A 176 8.72 -7.47 -13.25
N THR A 177 7.51 -7.97 -12.95
CA THR A 177 6.30 -7.14 -12.87
C THR A 177 6.40 -6.11 -11.74
N VAL A 178 6.95 -6.48 -10.57
CA VAL A 178 7.14 -5.55 -9.45
C VAL A 178 8.15 -4.45 -9.82
N ILE A 179 9.24 -4.80 -10.51
CA ILE A 179 10.22 -3.84 -11.04
C ILE A 179 9.54 -2.86 -12.00
N LEU A 180 8.73 -3.37 -12.93
CA LEU A 180 8.02 -2.53 -13.91
C LEU A 180 7.00 -1.61 -13.26
N VAL A 181 6.23 -2.10 -12.28
CA VAL A 181 5.31 -1.25 -11.49
C VAL A 181 6.07 -0.10 -10.85
N ARG A 182 7.25 -0.35 -10.25
CA ARG A 182 8.08 0.69 -9.63
C ARG A 182 8.69 1.63 -10.66
N LEU A 183 9.16 1.12 -11.78
CA LEU A 183 9.73 1.92 -12.85
C LEU A 183 8.67 2.89 -13.40
N ILE A 184 7.50 2.40 -13.78
CA ILE A 184 6.43 3.22 -14.33
C ILE A 184 5.91 4.24 -13.30
N ASN A 185 5.70 3.82 -12.05
CA ASN A 185 5.33 4.72 -10.97
C ASN A 185 6.40 5.82 -10.78
N GLY A 186 7.68 5.44 -10.73
CA GLY A 186 8.80 6.37 -10.62
C GLY A 186 8.91 7.34 -11.81
N LEU A 187 8.65 6.88 -13.04
CA LEU A 187 8.63 7.73 -14.22
C LEU A 187 7.46 8.73 -14.17
N VAL A 188 6.25 8.29 -13.83
CA VAL A 188 5.07 9.15 -13.74
C VAL A 188 5.21 10.19 -12.63
N LEU A 189 5.51 9.74 -11.41
CA LEU A 189 5.62 10.65 -10.25
C LEU A 189 6.93 11.45 -10.29
N GLY A 190 8.03 10.84 -10.70
CA GLY A 190 9.30 11.54 -10.89
C GLY A 190 9.21 12.59 -12.00
N GLY A 191 8.56 12.26 -13.11
CA GLY A 191 8.26 13.24 -14.19
C GLY A 191 7.40 14.40 -13.66
N TYR A 192 6.40 14.12 -12.83
CA TYR A 192 5.60 15.15 -12.18
C TYR A 192 6.43 16.04 -11.22
N VAL A 193 7.36 15.44 -10.48
CA VAL A 193 8.31 16.18 -9.62
C VAL A 193 9.20 17.11 -10.47
N ILE A 194 9.76 16.58 -11.56
CA ILE A 194 10.59 17.37 -12.50
C ILE A 194 9.76 18.53 -13.08
N PHE A 195 8.54 18.25 -13.52
CA PHE A 195 7.62 19.28 -13.99
C PHE A 195 7.37 20.38 -12.96
N GLN A 196 7.15 20.02 -11.69
CA GLN A 196 6.99 21.01 -10.62
C GLN A 196 8.25 21.85 -10.37
N LEU A 197 9.43 21.26 -10.50
CA LEU A 197 10.71 21.95 -10.36
C LEU A 197 10.95 22.93 -11.53
N VAL A 198 10.74 22.47 -12.76
CA VAL A 198 10.92 23.28 -13.98
C VAL A 198 9.93 24.46 -14.00
N THR A 199 8.67 24.20 -13.63
CA THR A 199 7.63 25.25 -13.56
C THR A 199 7.75 26.13 -12.29
N ARG A 200 8.80 25.94 -11.47
CA ARG A 200 9.03 26.64 -10.21
C ARG A 200 7.88 26.56 -9.19
N ARG A 201 6.98 25.59 -9.35
CA ARG A 201 5.90 25.30 -8.36
C ARG A 201 6.46 24.71 -7.07
N VAL A 202 7.63 24.10 -7.15
CA VAL A 202 8.46 23.69 -6.01
C VAL A 202 9.85 24.26 -6.25
N ALA A 203 10.37 24.97 -5.28
CA ALA A 203 11.71 25.53 -5.38
C ALA A 203 12.75 24.42 -5.15
N ALA A 204 13.84 24.41 -5.92
CA ALA A 204 14.96 23.50 -5.69
C ALA A 204 15.58 23.68 -4.29
N SER A 205 15.42 24.87 -3.71
CA SER A 205 15.80 25.15 -2.31
C SER A 205 15.05 24.32 -1.28
N THR A 206 13.89 23.73 -1.64
CA THR A 206 13.15 22.79 -0.77
C THR A 206 14.00 21.58 -0.35
N PHE A 207 14.97 21.19 -1.17
CA PHE A 207 15.90 20.11 -0.88
C PHE A 207 17.20 20.57 -0.20
N LYS A 208 17.48 21.89 -0.22
CA LYS A 208 18.65 22.46 0.44
C LYS A 208 18.42 22.49 1.95
N GLY A 209 19.39 21.98 2.69
CA GLY A 209 19.33 21.96 4.16
C GLY A 209 18.49 20.82 4.74
N LEU A 210 17.99 19.89 3.91
CA LEU A 210 17.44 18.64 4.39
C LEU A 210 18.58 17.82 5.02
N GLY A 211 18.51 17.62 6.35
CA GLY A 211 19.41 16.70 7.03
C GLY A 211 19.23 15.24 6.55
N PRO A 212 20.04 14.30 7.04
CA PRO A 212 19.98 12.90 6.57
C PRO A 212 18.67 12.19 6.91
N LYS A 213 17.97 12.58 7.99
CA LYS A 213 16.74 11.91 8.44
C LYS A 213 15.62 11.84 7.39
N PRO A 214 15.21 12.95 6.72
CA PRO A 214 14.21 12.88 5.65
C PRO A 214 14.63 11.97 4.49
N TRP A 215 15.89 11.97 4.09
CA TRP A 215 16.40 11.10 3.04
C TRP A 215 16.31 9.62 3.45
N LEU A 216 16.75 9.29 4.66
CA LEU A 216 16.67 7.93 5.20
C LEU A 216 15.21 7.45 5.30
N THR A 217 14.28 8.30 5.71
CA THR A 217 12.85 7.94 5.77
C THR A 217 12.25 7.71 4.39
N MET A 218 12.61 8.50 3.37
CA MET A 218 12.17 8.27 1.99
C MET A 218 12.75 6.98 1.40
N LEU A 219 14.04 6.70 1.65
CA LEU A 219 14.67 5.44 1.25
C LEU A 219 13.98 4.24 1.93
N ALA A 220 13.78 4.32 3.24
CA ALA A 220 13.06 3.28 3.99
C ALA A 220 11.64 3.06 3.43
N THR A 221 10.90 4.14 3.15
CA THR A 221 9.58 4.05 2.50
C THR A 221 9.66 3.22 1.22
N GLY A 222 10.60 3.53 0.33
CA GLY A 222 10.73 2.82 -0.95
C GLY A 222 11.12 1.35 -0.80
N VAL A 223 12.04 1.05 0.12
CA VAL A 223 12.49 -0.31 0.41
C VAL A 223 11.35 -1.15 0.99
N PHE A 224 10.68 -0.65 2.03
CA PHE A 224 9.59 -1.39 2.67
C PHE A 224 8.39 -1.54 1.75
N ASP A 225 8.01 -0.52 0.99
CA ASP A 225 6.92 -0.59 0.04
C ASP A 225 7.20 -1.61 -1.10
N SER A 226 8.42 -1.66 -1.62
CA SER A 226 8.82 -2.67 -2.60
C SER A 226 8.93 -4.07 -2.00
N GLY A 227 9.41 -4.18 -0.76
CA GLY A 227 9.44 -5.44 0.00
C GLY A 227 8.03 -5.98 0.24
N ALA A 228 7.07 -5.11 0.57
CA ALA A 228 5.66 -5.49 0.70
C ALA A 228 5.08 -6.03 -0.61
N ASN A 229 5.38 -5.39 -1.75
CA ASN A 229 4.96 -5.92 -3.06
C ASN A 229 5.56 -7.31 -3.35
N LEU A 230 6.81 -7.56 -2.96
CA LEU A 230 7.43 -8.89 -3.08
C LEU A 230 6.70 -9.91 -2.21
N LEU A 231 6.45 -9.59 -0.95
CA LEU A 231 5.71 -10.48 -0.03
C LEU A 231 4.30 -10.75 -0.55
N PHE A 232 3.62 -9.73 -1.09
CA PHE A 232 2.31 -9.89 -1.72
C PHE A 232 2.36 -10.89 -2.87
N VAL A 233 3.30 -10.72 -3.81
CA VAL A 233 3.48 -11.64 -4.95
C VAL A 233 3.76 -13.06 -4.47
N LEU A 234 4.61 -13.23 -3.47
CA LEU A 234 4.88 -14.53 -2.87
C LEU A 234 3.63 -15.12 -2.22
N GLY A 235 2.83 -14.29 -1.54
CA GLY A 235 1.58 -14.68 -0.89
C GLY A 235 0.52 -15.19 -1.88
N VAL A 236 0.27 -14.44 -2.95
CA VAL A 236 -0.73 -14.82 -3.97
C VAL A 236 -0.32 -16.02 -4.83
N ARG A 237 0.97 -16.31 -4.89
CA ARG A 237 1.46 -17.55 -5.52
C ARG A 237 1.25 -18.79 -4.65
N GLN A 238 1.00 -18.62 -3.36
CA GLN A 238 0.77 -19.71 -2.38
C GLN A 238 -0.70 -19.84 -1.96
N GLY A 239 -1.58 -18.95 -2.44
CA GLY A 239 -2.99 -18.96 -2.05
C GLY A 239 -3.84 -18.01 -2.89
N SER A 240 -5.04 -17.72 -2.39
CA SER A 240 -6.02 -16.91 -3.11
C SER A 240 -5.69 -15.43 -3.11
N LEU A 241 -6.04 -14.75 -4.20
CA LEU A 241 -5.96 -13.30 -4.33
C LEU A 241 -6.79 -12.60 -3.23
N THR A 242 -8.02 -13.10 -3.00
CA THR A 242 -8.94 -12.53 -2.01
C THR A 242 -8.32 -12.51 -0.61
N VAL A 243 -7.86 -13.66 -0.10
CA VAL A 243 -7.33 -13.77 1.26
C VAL A 243 -6.10 -12.89 1.44
N VAL A 244 -5.15 -12.97 0.50
CA VAL A 244 -3.91 -12.18 0.61
C VAL A 244 -4.19 -10.68 0.51
N SER A 245 -5.10 -10.25 -0.38
CA SER A 245 -5.42 -8.82 -0.55
C SER A 245 -6.18 -8.24 0.64
N VAL A 246 -7.15 -8.98 1.18
CA VAL A 246 -7.91 -8.55 2.36
C VAL A 246 -6.98 -8.44 3.58
N LEU A 247 -6.07 -9.39 3.77
CA LEU A 247 -5.06 -9.30 4.84
C LEU A 247 -4.09 -8.14 4.60
N THR A 248 -3.69 -7.92 3.35
CA THR A 248 -2.85 -6.77 2.98
C THR A 248 -3.52 -5.44 3.32
N ALA A 249 -4.84 -5.33 3.18
CA ALA A 249 -5.62 -4.13 3.53
C ALA A 249 -5.53 -3.75 5.02
N LEU A 250 -5.03 -4.64 5.89
CA LEU A 250 -4.68 -4.32 7.28
C LEU A 250 -3.43 -3.44 7.43
N TYR A 251 -2.85 -2.89 6.35
CA TYR A 251 -1.64 -2.07 6.43
C TYR A 251 -1.71 -0.89 7.44
N PRO A 252 -2.87 -0.27 7.75
CA PRO A 252 -2.93 0.74 8.80
C PRO A 252 -2.54 0.19 10.18
N LEU A 253 -2.68 -1.14 10.40
CA LEU A 253 -2.23 -1.80 11.62
C LEU A 253 -0.72 -1.63 11.83
N GLY A 254 0.09 -1.88 10.80
CA GLY A 254 1.54 -1.72 10.88
C GLY A 254 1.95 -0.27 11.18
N THR A 255 1.30 0.69 10.53
CA THR A 255 1.53 2.12 10.77
C THR A 255 1.24 2.51 12.23
N ILE A 256 0.10 2.05 12.77
CA ILE A 256 -0.35 2.38 14.12
C ILE A 256 0.53 1.72 15.18
N LEU A 257 0.93 0.46 14.98
CA LEU A 257 1.85 -0.22 15.87
C LEU A 257 3.19 0.55 15.96
N LEU A 258 3.74 0.98 14.82
CA LEU A 258 4.97 1.79 14.82
C LEU A 258 4.76 3.16 15.47
N ALA A 259 3.63 3.83 15.22
CA ALA A 259 3.29 5.07 15.91
C ALA A 259 3.22 4.87 17.44
N ARG A 260 2.65 3.77 17.90
CA ARG A 260 2.59 3.39 19.32
C ARG A 260 3.98 3.17 19.91
N PHE A 261 4.82 2.38 19.25
CA PHE A 261 6.12 1.98 19.83
C PHE A 261 7.21 3.04 19.63
N VAL A 262 7.25 3.71 18.47
CA VAL A 262 8.30 4.66 18.11
C VAL A 262 7.95 6.07 18.56
N LEU A 263 6.72 6.53 18.30
CA LEU A 263 6.26 7.87 18.67
C LEU A 263 5.59 7.92 20.05
N LYS A 264 5.38 6.76 20.69
CA LYS A 264 4.71 6.62 22.00
C LYS A 264 3.28 7.19 22.00
N GLU A 265 2.61 7.18 20.87
CA GLU A 265 1.22 7.63 20.73
C GLU A 265 0.27 6.67 21.48
N LYS A 266 -0.79 7.20 22.07
CA LYS A 266 -1.81 6.38 22.73
C LYS A 266 -2.75 5.79 21.70
N LEU A 267 -3.07 4.51 21.84
CA LEU A 267 -4.09 3.86 21.00
C LEU A 267 -5.48 4.26 21.46
N ALA A 268 -6.35 4.56 20.51
CA ALA A 268 -7.78 4.68 20.78
C ALA A 268 -8.38 3.28 21.06
N LEU A 269 -9.49 3.25 21.78
CA LEU A 269 -10.18 1.98 22.08
C LEU A 269 -10.60 1.26 20.78
N SER A 270 -11.12 1.99 19.79
CA SER A 270 -11.44 1.46 18.46
C SER A 270 -10.24 0.75 17.79
N GLN A 271 -9.06 1.36 17.87
CA GLN A 271 -7.83 0.78 17.33
C GLN A 271 -7.43 -0.51 18.05
N SER A 272 -7.53 -0.53 19.38
CA SER A 272 -7.23 -1.73 20.18
C SER A 272 -8.20 -2.88 19.87
N ILE A 273 -9.49 -2.60 19.72
CA ILE A 273 -10.51 -3.57 19.31
C ILE A 273 -10.22 -4.05 17.88
N GLY A 274 -9.91 -3.12 16.96
CA GLY A 274 -9.57 -3.45 15.58
C GLY A 274 -8.34 -4.34 15.47
N ILE A 275 -7.30 -4.10 16.29
CA ILE A 275 -6.10 -4.96 16.36
C ILE A 275 -6.46 -6.38 16.82
N ALA A 276 -7.22 -6.50 17.91
CA ALA A 276 -7.64 -7.81 18.43
C ALA A 276 -8.48 -8.57 17.40
N LEU A 277 -9.39 -7.87 16.73
CA LEU A 277 -10.24 -8.44 15.67
C LEU A 277 -9.42 -8.88 14.45
N ALA A 278 -8.42 -8.07 14.03
CA ALA A 278 -7.52 -8.40 12.94
C ALA A 278 -6.74 -9.70 13.21
N LEU A 279 -6.19 -9.84 14.41
CA LEU A 279 -5.44 -11.03 14.80
C LEU A 279 -6.34 -12.27 14.87
N GLY A 280 -7.53 -12.15 15.48
CA GLY A 280 -8.51 -13.24 15.54
C GLY A 280 -9.00 -13.69 14.15
N ALA A 281 -9.34 -12.74 13.28
CA ALA A 281 -9.77 -13.02 11.92
C ALA A 281 -8.64 -13.63 11.05
N THR A 282 -7.39 -13.16 11.23
CA THR A 282 -6.23 -13.73 10.55
C THR A 282 -5.99 -15.18 10.97
N ALA A 283 -6.11 -15.46 12.28
CA ALA A 283 -6.03 -16.82 12.79
C ALA A 283 -7.14 -17.69 12.20
N LEU A 284 -8.37 -17.18 12.12
CA LEU A 284 -9.52 -17.90 11.54
C LEU A 284 -9.33 -18.23 10.05
N LEU A 285 -8.63 -17.38 9.29
CA LEU A 285 -8.28 -17.64 7.87
C LEU A 285 -7.17 -18.66 7.70
N ALA A 286 -6.44 -19.01 8.76
CA ALA A 286 -5.35 -19.97 8.70
C ALA A 286 -5.84 -21.43 8.82
N PHE A 287 -7.07 -21.65 9.29
CA PHE A 287 -7.74 -22.95 9.41
C PHE A 287 -8.69 -23.19 8.23
#